data_bce6f2a8f9c0227566f35ba17319e51c
#
_entry.id   bce6f2a8f9c0227566f35ba17319e51c
#
_cell.length_a   1.000
_cell.length_b   1.000
_cell.length_c   1.000
_cell.angle_alpha   90.00
_cell.angle_beta   90.00
_cell.angle_gamma   90.00
#
_symmetry.space_group_name_H-M   'P 1'
#
loop_
_entity.id
_entity.type
_entity.pdbx_description
1 polymer ?
#
loop_
_entity_poly.entity_id
_entity_poly.type
_entity_poly.pdbx_seq_one_letter_code
_entity_poly.pdbx_strand_id
1 'polypeptide(L)' 'MSLKFEGCTIKYNKCAMRNKNVSIKIKHPSWDYTIDCPLKEENTDYQDVLKWVDAGNTIEAAD' A
#
# COMPACT_ATOMS: atom_id res chain seq x y z
N MET A 1 -0.61 -11.48 -16.78
CA MET A 1 -1.68 -10.74 -16.09
C MET A 1 -1.14 -9.51 -15.39
N SER A 2 -1.84 -8.40 -15.51
CA SER A 2 -1.43 -7.19 -14.80
C SER A 2 -1.88 -7.24 -13.34
N LEU A 3 -1.08 -6.66 -12.46
CA LEU A 3 -1.40 -6.56 -11.04
C LEU A 3 -2.40 -5.43 -10.82
N LYS A 4 -3.25 -5.56 -9.80
CA LYS A 4 -4.25 -4.55 -9.47
C LYS A 4 -3.61 -3.17 -9.20
N PHE A 5 -2.45 -3.15 -8.59
CA PHE A 5 -1.76 -1.90 -8.23
C PHE A 5 -0.54 -1.60 -9.11
N GLU A 6 -0.49 -2.16 -10.30
CA GLU A 6 0.60 -1.89 -11.24
C GLU A 6 0.63 -0.39 -11.58
N GLY A 7 1.80 0.20 -11.51
CA GLY A 7 1.97 1.63 -11.76
C GLY A 7 1.63 2.53 -10.58
N CYS A 8 1.18 1.95 -9.46
CA CYS A 8 0.85 2.72 -8.28
C CYS A 8 2.08 3.00 -7.42
N THR A 9 1.98 4.03 -6.58
CA THR A 9 2.95 4.29 -5.52
C THR A 9 2.31 3.89 -4.20
N ILE A 10 2.97 3.03 -3.45
CA ILE A 10 2.48 2.54 -2.17
C ILE A 10 3.44 2.95 -1.07
N LYS A 11 2.89 3.53 0.00
CA LYS A 11 3.67 4.07 1.10
C LYS A 11 3.02 3.72 2.43
N TYR A 12 3.83 3.46 3.44
CA TYR A 12 3.31 3.18 4.79
C TYR A 12 2.77 4.44 5.44
N ASN A 13 1.69 4.29 6.20
CA ASN A 13 1.18 5.30 7.10
C ASN A 13 1.61 4.94 8.52
N LYS A 14 2.27 5.85 9.19
CA LYS A 14 2.80 5.62 10.53
C LYS A 14 1.94 6.35 11.56
N CYS A 15 1.62 5.64 12.64
CA CYS A 15 0.93 6.26 13.76
C CYS A 15 1.97 6.92 14.68
N ALA A 16 1.90 8.23 14.84
CA ALA A 16 2.85 8.98 15.66
C ALA A 16 2.83 8.54 17.13
N MET A 17 1.65 8.22 17.64
CA MET A 17 1.50 7.80 19.04
C MET A 17 2.09 6.42 19.29
N ARG A 18 2.00 5.53 18.34
CA ARG A 18 2.49 4.14 18.47
C ARG A 18 3.87 3.95 17.86
N ASN A 19 4.33 4.94 17.12
CA ASN A 19 5.61 4.90 16.41
C ASN A 19 5.78 3.64 15.56
N LYS A 20 4.70 3.23 14.88
CA LYS A 20 4.72 2.06 14.00
C LYS A 20 3.77 2.24 12.83
N ASN A 21 4.00 1.49 11.76
CA ASN A 21 3.14 1.51 10.60
C ASN A 21 1.80 0.87 10.95
N VAL A 22 0.69 1.54 10.61
CA VAL A 22 -0.67 1.06 10.91
C VAL A 22 -1.49 0.77 9.67
N SER A 23 -1.10 1.32 8.53
CA SER A 23 -1.78 1.10 7.26
C SER A 23 -0.85 1.46 6.11
N ILE A 24 -1.36 1.31 4.89
CA ILE A 24 -0.63 1.72 3.69
C ILE A 24 -1.50 2.62 2.85
N LYS A 25 -0.84 3.54 2.15
CA LYS A 25 -1.50 4.49 1.26
C LYS A 25 -1.12 4.15 -0.17
N ILE A 26 -2.13 3.97 -1.01
CA ILE A 26 -1.94 3.60 -2.41
C ILE A 26 -2.36 4.76 -3.29
N LYS A 27 -1.45 5.25 -4.13
CA LYS A 27 -1.69 6.36 -5.05
C LYS A 27 -1.38 5.95 -6.46
N HIS A 28 -2.11 6.54 -7.40
CA HIS A 28 -1.84 6.40 -8.82
C HIS A 28 -1.98 7.78 -9.47
N PRO A 29 -1.09 8.13 -10.42
CA PRO A 29 -1.12 9.46 -11.05
C PRO A 29 -2.41 9.76 -11.81
N SER A 30 -3.16 8.73 -12.20
CA SER A 30 -4.44 8.89 -12.90
C SER A 30 -5.64 8.98 -11.96
N TRP A 31 -5.43 8.83 -10.65
CA TRP A 31 -6.52 8.83 -9.67
C TRP A 31 -6.67 10.18 -9.00
N ASP A 32 -7.92 10.58 -8.76
CA ASP A 32 -8.25 11.79 -7.98
C ASP A 32 -8.31 11.51 -6.49
N TYR A 33 -8.03 10.26 -6.09
CA TYR A 33 -8.19 9.81 -4.71
C TYR A 33 -7.01 8.93 -4.31
N THR A 34 -6.92 8.67 -3.01
CA THR A 34 -5.91 7.78 -2.44
C THR A 34 -6.62 6.67 -1.69
N ILE A 35 -6.14 5.45 -1.82
CA ILE A 35 -6.69 4.29 -1.11
C ILE A 35 -5.89 4.08 0.17
N ASP A 36 -6.58 4.00 1.31
CA ASP A 36 -5.96 3.62 2.57
C ASP A 36 -6.32 2.17 2.86
N CYS A 37 -5.32 1.35 3.08
CA CYS A 37 -5.49 -0.08 3.30
C CYS A 37 -4.88 -0.49 4.64
N PRO A 38 -5.65 -1.12 5.54
CA PRO A 38 -5.10 -1.59 6.80
C PRO A 38 -4.13 -2.75 6.60
N LEU A 39 -3.17 -2.90 7.52
CA LEU A 39 -2.20 -3.99 7.46
C LEU A 39 -2.79 -5.26 8.06
N LYS A 40 -3.80 -5.81 7.41
CA LYS A 40 -4.49 -7.03 7.86
C LYS A 40 -4.48 -8.08 6.76
N GLU A 41 -4.02 -9.27 7.07
CA GLU A 41 -3.89 -10.35 6.10
C GLU A 41 -5.24 -10.79 5.51
N GLU A 42 -6.32 -10.61 6.24
CA GLU A 42 -7.67 -10.93 5.78
C GLU A 42 -8.24 -9.92 4.79
N ASN A 43 -7.59 -8.77 4.64
CA ASN A 43 -8.01 -7.73 3.70
C ASN A 43 -7.52 -8.07 2.29
N THR A 44 -8.43 -8.16 1.32
CA THR A 44 -8.08 -8.49 -0.05
C THR A 44 -7.17 -7.47 -0.71
N ASP A 45 -7.37 -6.18 -0.41
CA ASP A 45 -6.50 -5.14 -0.96
C ASP A 45 -5.08 -5.29 -0.46
N TYR A 46 -4.92 -5.64 0.82
CA TYR A 46 -3.60 -5.89 1.38
C TYR A 46 -2.92 -7.09 0.71
N GLN A 47 -3.69 -8.15 0.44
CA GLN A 47 -3.17 -9.32 -0.26
C GLN A 47 -2.70 -8.94 -1.66
N ASP A 48 -3.45 -8.08 -2.36
CA ASP A 48 -3.05 -7.59 -3.68
C ASP A 48 -1.77 -6.76 -3.60
N VAL A 49 -1.61 -5.98 -2.53
CA VAL A 49 -0.38 -5.22 -2.29
C VAL A 49 0.81 -6.17 -2.09
N LEU A 50 0.62 -7.25 -1.35
CA LEU A 50 1.68 -8.24 -1.15
C LEU A 50 2.11 -8.88 -2.47
N LYS A 51 1.16 -9.16 -3.37
CA LYS A 51 1.48 -9.68 -4.69
C LYS A 51 2.26 -8.65 -5.51
N TRP A 52 1.91 -7.38 -5.38
CA TRP A 52 2.61 -6.28 -6.04
C TRP A 52 4.07 -6.19 -5.56
N VAL A 53 4.30 -6.33 -4.26
CA VAL A 53 5.66 -6.35 -3.70
C VAL A 53 6.43 -7.57 -4.22
N ASP A 54 5.79 -8.73 -4.25
CA ASP A 54 6.40 -9.97 -4.71
C ASP A 54 6.81 -9.89 -6.19
N ALA A 55 6.18 -9.02 -6.95
CA ALA A 55 6.50 -8.81 -8.35
C ALA A 55 7.76 -7.95 -8.57
N GLY A 56 8.41 -7.51 -7.50
CA GLY A 56 9.65 -6.74 -7.57
C GLY A 56 9.52 -5.27 -7.16
N ASN A 57 8.40 -4.91 -6.55
CA ASN A 57 8.15 -3.53 -6.11
C ASN A 57 8.44 -3.39 -4.61
N THR A 58 8.56 -2.17 -4.14
CA THR A 58 8.86 -1.89 -2.73
C THR A 58 7.90 -0.84 -2.19
N ILE A 59 7.39 -1.09 -0.97
CA ILE A 59 6.55 -0.12 -0.27
C ILE A 59 7.46 0.94 0.34
N GLU A 60 7.19 2.20 0.09
CA GLU A 60 8.02 3.29 0.61
C GLU A 60 7.83 3.44 2.12
N ALA A 61 8.89 3.86 2.79
CA ALA A 61 8.84 4.08 4.24
C ALA A 61 7.92 5.26 4.58
N ALA A 62 7.31 5.21 5.76
CA ALA A 62 6.48 6.29 6.25
C ALA A 62 7.32 7.55 6.51
N ASP A 63 6.69 8.69 6.36
CA ASP A 63 7.32 9.98 6.66
C ASP A 63 7.56 10.15 8.17
#